data_9a18a97f5cfe97bb30311ac75433ecbc
#
_entry.id   9a18a97f5cfe97bb30311ac75433ecbc
#
_cell.length_a   1.000
_cell.length_b   1.000
_cell.length_c   1.000
_cell.angle_alpha   90.00
_cell.angle_beta   90.00
_cell.angle_gamma   90.00
#
_symmetry.space_group_name_H-M   'P 1'
#
loop_
_entity.id
_entity.type
_entity.pdbx_description
1 polymer ?
#
loop_
_entity_poly.entity_id
_entity_poly.type
_entity_poly.pdbx_seq_one_letter_code
_entity_poly.pdbx_strand_id
1 'polypeptide(L)'
;MNKDLTEAQQDYAHFLPALSGFYATYVGKQRYPDPVKGPYVPASRMPNNFANDMESLNYLNKSEGAFQYKWTLYSAGHAELDVNKFSPKEDMVRNRDRENTWMLGDSGGFQIGKGVWEGDWKDPNCPKAQKKRDGVLRWMDAYMDYGMILDIPAWVARSPAGAKATGISTYQEAVAATRINNDYWMKHRTGACKFLNVLQGENHADADD
;
A
#
# COMPACT_ATOMS: atom_id res chain seq x y z
N MET A 1 -5.02 -14.47 -12.87
CA MET A 1 -4.43 -15.82 -12.79
C MET A 1 -4.51 -16.26 -11.34
N ASN A 2 -5.13 -17.39 -11.04
CA ASN A 2 -5.19 -17.92 -9.67
C ASN A 2 -3.82 -18.51 -9.33
N LYS A 3 -3.08 -17.83 -8.48
CA LYS A 3 -1.89 -18.41 -7.87
C LYS A 3 -2.35 -19.26 -6.69
N ASP A 4 -2.34 -20.57 -6.87
CA ASP A 4 -2.64 -21.47 -5.77
C ASP A 4 -1.40 -21.60 -4.88
N LEU A 5 -1.61 -21.44 -3.58
CA LEU A 5 -0.58 -21.77 -2.61
C LEU A 5 -0.39 -23.29 -2.62
N THR A 6 0.84 -23.74 -2.70
CA THR A 6 1.14 -25.18 -2.56
C THR A 6 0.83 -25.62 -1.11
N GLU A 7 0.56 -26.91 -0.90
CA GLU A 7 0.31 -27.46 0.45
C GLU A 7 1.40 -27.04 1.45
N ALA A 8 2.67 -27.12 1.05
CA ALA A 8 3.80 -26.69 1.90
C ALA A 8 3.79 -25.19 2.25
N GLN A 9 3.10 -24.36 1.47
CA GLN A 9 2.97 -22.93 1.74
C GLN A 9 1.79 -22.62 2.67
N GLN A 10 0.88 -23.57 2.87
CA GLN A 10 -0.27 -23.39 3.76
C GLN A 10 0.11 -23.63 5.23
N ASP A 11 1.17 -24.38 5.49
CA ASP A 11 1.59 -24.78 6.84
C ASP A 11 2.47 -23.76 7.54
N TYR A 12 2.93 -22.70 6.87
CA TYR A 12 3.86 -21.73 7.41
C TYR A 12 3.35 -20.29 7.23
N ALA A 13 3.62 -19.47 8.25
CA ALA A 13 3.43 -18.03 8.13
C ALA A 13 4.46 -17.45 7.13
N HIS A 14 3.98 -16.60 6.22
CA HIS A 14 4.84 -15.91 5.29
C HIS A 14 5.25 -14.54 5.84
N PHE A 15 6.55 -14.28 5.84
CA PHE A 15 7.05 -12.95 6.14
C PHE A 15 6.85 -12.03 4.93
N LEU A 16 6.15 -10.92 5.13
CA LEU A 16 5.94 -9.90 4.10
C LEU A 16 6.74 -8.64 4.47
N PRO A 17 7.98 -8.52 3.98
CA PRO A 17 8.76 -7.31 4.23
C PRO A 17 8.05 -6.11 3.61
N ALA A 18 7.98 -5.01 4.38
CA ALA A 18 7.45 -3.76 3.86
C ALA A 18 8.45 -3.14 2.88
N LEU A 19 8.03 -3.00 1.63
CA LEU A 19 8.77 -2.23 0.63
C LEU A 19 8.69 -0.75 1.01
N SER A 20 9.81 -0.18 1.43
CA SER A 20 9.82 1.23 1.78
C SER A 20 9.65 2.12 0.54
N GLY A 21 8.96 3.26 0.72
CA GLY A 21 8.83 4.24 -0.36
C GLY A 21 10.18 4.78 -0.83
N PHE A 22 11.17 4.83 0.06
CA PHE A 22 12.54 5.19 -0.32
C PHE A 22 13.15 4.16 -1.27
N TYR A 23 13.07 2.86 -0.94
CA TYR A 23 13.65 1.80 -1.76
C TYR A 23 12.98 1.72 -3.14
N ALA A 24 11.65 1.74 -3.19
CA ALA A 24 10.91 1.76 -4.44
C ALA A 24 11.27 2.96 -5.32
N THR A 25 11.38 4.14 -4.69
CA THR A 25 11.80 5.38 -5.39
C THR A 25 13.23 5.26 -5.90
N TYR A 26 14.12 4.68 -5.12
CA TYR A 26 15.52 4.49 -5.49
C TYR A 26 15.65 3.62 -6.74
N VAL A 27 15.07 2.42 -6.72
CA VAL A 27 15.11 1.48 -7.84
C VAL A 27 14.49 2.11 -9.10
N GLY A 28 13.30 2.70 -8.98
CA GLY A 28 12.62 3.28 -10.12
C GLY A 28 13.33 4.50 -10.71
N LYS A 29 13.89 5.37 -9.88
CA LYS A 29 14.66 6.54 -10.38
C LYS A 29 16.03 6.18 -10.95
N GLN A 30 16.59 5.06 -10.54
CA GLN A 30 17.79 4.54 -11.18
C GLN A 30 17.49 4.02 -12.58
N ARG A 31 16.38 3.30 -12.72
CA ARG A 31 15.90 2.78 -14.01
C ARG A 31 15.44 3.89 -14.96
N TYR A 32 14.81 4.93 -14.41
CA TYR A 32 14.32 6.09 -15.17
C TYR A 32 15.02 7.36 -14.65
N PRO A 33 16.29 7.57 -15.01
CA PRO A 33 17.05 8.72 -14.55
C PRO A 33 16.43 10.03 -15.06
N ASP A 34 16.59 11.07 -14.27
CA ASP A 34 16.22 12.43 -14.68
C ASP A 34 17.09 12.83 -15.88
N PRO A 35 16.52 13.26 -17.01
CA PRO A 35 17.28 13.57 -18.22
C PRO A 35 18.26 14.75 -18.02
N VAL A 36 18.04 15.60 -17.03
CA VAL A 36 18.89 16.77 -16.74
C VAL A 36 19.87 16.48 -15.61
N LYS A 37 19.38 15.85 -14.53
CA LYS A 37 20.17 15.60 -13.31
C LYS A 37 20.96 14.29 -13.34
N GLY A 38 20.64 13.42 -14.31
CA GLY A 38 21.22 12.10 -14.41
C GLY A 38 20.67 11.09 -13.38
N PRO A 39 21.40 9.98 -13.12
CA PRO A 39 20.97 8.93 -12.24
C PRO A 39 20.81 9.42 -10.79
N TYR A 40 19.84 8.84 -10.08
CA TYR A 40 19.51 9.22 -8.70
C TYR A 40 20.68 9.01 -7.73
N VAL A 41 21.43 7.93 -7.93
CA VAL A 41 22.74 7.71 -7.27
C VAL A 41 23.79 7.59 -8.35
N PRO A 42 24.81 8.46 -8.34
CA PRO A 42 25.88 8.40 -9.33
C PRO A 42 26.72 7.13 -9.17
N ALA A 43 27.21 6.59 -10.26
CA ALA A 43 28.00 5.36 -10.31
C ALA A 43 29.19 5.36 -9.32
N SER A 44 29.81 6.54 -9.08
CA SER A 44 30.92 6.70 -8.12
C SER A 44 30.54 6.38 -6.65
N ARG A 45 29.25 6.34 -6.33
CA ARG A 45 28.73 6.02 -4.99
C ARG A 45 28.15 4.61 -4.89
N MET A 46 28.20 3.85 -5.98
CA MET A 46 27.68 2.51 -6.03
C MET A 46 28.75 1.49 -5.64
N PRO A 47 28.40 0.40 -4.98
CA PRO A 47 29.29 -0.75 -4.85
C PRO A 47 29.68 -1.26 -6.24
N ASN A 48 30.93 -1.72 -6.40
CA ASN A 48 31.49 -2.09 -7.70
C ASN A 48 30.61 -3.07 -8.51
N ASN A 49 29.91 -3.98 -7.85
CA ASN A 49 29.05 -4.98 -8.51
C ASN A 49 27.68 -4.45 -8.92
N PHE A 50 27.32 -3.21 -8.54
CA PHE A 50 26.01 -2.61 -8.81
C PHE A 50 26.09 -1.34 -9.67
N ALA A 51 27.30 -0.91 -10.03
CA ALA A 51 27.49 0.36 -10.73
C ALA A 51 26.75 0.44 -12.08
N ASN A 52 26.58 -0.69 -12.76
CA ASN A 52 26.00 -0.77 -14.10
C ASN A 52 24.69 -1.57 -14.15
N ASP A 53 24.21 -2.11 -13.03
CA ASP A 53 23.05 -2.98 -13.00
C ASP A 53 22.19 -2.74 -11.74
N MET A 54 21.61 -1.55 -11.69
CA MET A 54 20.72 -1.17 -10.59
C MET A 54 19.36 -1.85 -10.64
N GLU A 55 18.99 -2.34 -11.79
CA GLU A 55 17.78 -3.15 -11.99
C GLU A 55 17.87 -4.45 -11.19
N SER A 56 19.10 -4.93 -10.96
CA SER A 56 19.35 -6.12 -10.13
C SER A 56 18.84 -6.00 -8.70
N LEU A 57 18.52 -4.80 -8.23
CA LEU A 57 17.89 -4.57 -6.92
C LEU A 57 16.35 -4.73 -6.94
N ASN A 58 15.74 -4.90 -8.11
CA ASN A 58 14.33 -5.20 -8.20
C ASN A 58 14.04 -6.67 -7.88
N TYR A 59 13.99 -7.01 -6.59
CA TYR A 59 13.76 -8.38 -6.14
C TYR A 59 12.34 -8.91 -6.43
N LEU A 60 11.44 -8.07 -6.91
CA LEU A 60 10.08 -8.46 -7.33
C LEU A 60 10.00 -8.91 -8.78
N ASN A 61 11.10 -8.86 -9.51
CA ASN A 61 11.16 -9.33 -10.88
C ASN A 61 12.35 -10.27 -11.07
N LYS A 62 12.07 -11.55 -11.34
CA LYS A 62 13.09 -12.59 -11.49
C LYS A 62 14.06 -12.32 -12.64
N SER A 63 13.61 -11.66 -13.70
CA SER A 63 14.45 -11.35 -14.86
C SER A 63 15.37 -10.16 -14.65
N GLU A 64 15.13 -9.35 -13.61
CA GLU A 64 15.84 -8.10 -13.34
C GLU A 64 16.64 -8.17 -12.04
N GLY A 65 16.17 -8.92 -11.06
CA GLY A 65 16.76 -8.97 -9.73
C GLY A 65 17.93 -9.93 -9.59
N ALA A 66 18.94 -9.56 -8.82
CA ALA A 66 20.02 -10.45 -8.40
C ALA A 66 19.50 -11.60 -7.52
N PHE A 67 18.38 -11.39 -6.85
CA PHE A 67 17.62 -12.41 -6.13
C PHE A 67 16.13 -12.11 -6.25
N GLN A 68 15.29 -13.11 -6.06
CA GLN A 68 13.84 -12.92 -5.98
C GLN A 68 13.33 -13.25 -4.59
N TYR A 69 12.53 -12.33 -4.02
CA TYR A 69 11.71 -12.60 -2.86
C TYR A 69 10.24 -12.44 -3.23
N LYS A 70 9.46 -13.49 -2.96
CA LYS A 70 8.10 -13.60 -3.52
C LYS A 70 7.06 -12.77 -2.78
N TRP A 71 7.30 -12.41 -1.53
CA TRP A 71 6.30 -11.84 -0.63
C TRP A 71 6.69 -10.42 -0.27
N THR A 72 5.76 -9.50 -0.38
CA THR A 72 6.02 -8.11 0.03
C THR A 72 4.74 -7.38 0.38
N LEU A 73 4.90 -6.32 1.16
CA LEU A 73 3.85 -5.36 1.50
C LEU A 73 4.24 -3.99 0.97
N TYR A 74 3.29 -3.26 0.40
CA TYR A 74 3.50 -1.86 0.01
C TYR A 74 2.31 -0.99 0.37
N SER A 75 2.58 0.19 0.97
CA SER A 75 1.53 1.07 1.48
C SER A 75 1.05 2.07 0.44
N ALA A 76 -0.28 2.20 0.31
CA ALA A 76 -0.95 3.27 -0.43
C ALA A 76 -0.52 4.67 0.05
N GLY A 77 -0.06 4.78 1.30
CA GLY A 77 0.48 6.02 1.85
C GLY A 77 1.73 6.55 1.15
N HIS A 78 2.46 5.68 0.46
CA HIS A 78 3.66 6.03 -0.33
C HIS A 78 3.41 6.00 -1.84
N ALA A 79 2.27 5.43 -2.25
CA ALA A 79 1.95 5.15 -3.63
C ALA A 79 1.54 6.38 -4.46
N GLU A 80 1.70 6.28 -5.77
CA GLU A 80 0.98 7.10 -6.73
C GLU A 80 -0.36 6.42 -7.00
N LEU A 81 -1.44 6.97 -6.42
CA LEU A 81 -2.77 6.39 -6.48
C LEU A 81 -3.46 6.55 -7.85
N ASP A 82 -2.98 7.50 -8.67
CA ASP A 82 -3.46 7.60 -10.05
C ASP A 82 -2.81 6.50 -10.90
N VAL A 83 -3.59 5.48 -11.20
CA VAL A 83 -3.13 4.31 -11.97
C VAL A 83 -2.75 4.63 -13.42
N ASN A 84 -3.24 5.75 -13.94
CA ASN A 84 -2.95 6.20 -15.30
C ASN A 84 -1.69 7.07 -15.38
N LYS A 85 -1.21 7.55 -14.24
CA LYS A 85 -0.03 8.39 -14.18
C LYS A 85 1.23 7.57 -14.12
N PHE A 86 2.16 7.79 -15.05
CA PHE A 86 3.49 7.22 -14.95
C PHE A 86 4.22 7.75 -13.70
N SER A 87 4.84 6.84 -12.96
CA SER A 87 5.59 7.18 -11.77
C SER A 87 6.77 6.22 -11.59
N PRO A 88 8.02 6.68 -11.70
CA PRO A 88 9.20 5.83 -11.50
C PRO A 88 9.20 5.11 -10.15
N LYS A 89 8.74 5.76 -9.07
CA LYS A 89 8.67 5.16 -7.73
C LYS A 89 7.74 3.94 -7.63
N GLU A 90 6.85 3.76 -8.60
CA GLU A 90 5.91 2.63 -8.66
C GLU A 90 6.41 1.48 -9.54
N ASP A 91 7.56 1.62 -10.17
CA ASP A 91 8.05 0.65 -11.15
C ASP A 91 8.16 -0.77 -10.58
N MET A 92 8.77 -0.91 -9.40
CA MET A 92 8.86 -2.23 -8.73
C MET A 92 7.50 -2.87 -8.46
N VAL A 93 6.48 -2.08 -8.19
CA VAL A 93 5.13 -2.53 -7.86
C VAL A 93 4.35 -2.87 -9.14
N ARG A 94 4.36 -1.94 -10.10
CA ARG A 94 3.55 -2.03 -11.32
C ARG A 94 4.07 -3.05 -12.32
N ASN A 95 5.40 -3.19 -12.41
CA ASN A 95 6.11 -4.07 -13.34
C ASN A 95 6.71 -5.31 -12.67
N ARG A 96 6.24 -5.67 -11.46
CA ARG A 96 6.67 -6.89 -10.79
C ARG A 96 6.31 -8.15 -11.60
N ASP A 97 7.01 -9.21 -11.39
CA ASP A 97 6.66 -10.54 -11.88
C ASP A 97 5.42 -11.06 -11.13
N ARG A 98 4.24 -10.78 -11.68
CA ARG A 98 2.96 -11.12 -11.05
C ARG A 98 2.68 -12.62 -10.97
N GLU A 99 3.33 -13.41 -11.77
CA GLU A 99 3.15 -14.85 -11.74
C GLU A 99 3.85 -15.48 -10.54
N ASN A 100 4.97 -14.90 -10.14
CA ASN A 100 5.84 -15.46 -9.12
C ASN A 100 5.93 -14.63 -7.84
N THR A 101 5.21 -13.52 -7.72
CA THR A 101 5.24 -12.66 -6.54
C THR A 101 3.85 -12.41 -5.97
N TRP A 102 3.78 -12.22 -4.66
CA TRP A 102 2.58 -11.86 -3.92
C TRP A 102 2.77 -10.51 -3.26
N MET A 103 1.80 -9.63 -3.44
CA MET A 103 1.84 -8.29 -2.86
C MET A 103 0.60 -7.99 -2.05
N LEU A 104 0.82 -7.61 -0.80
CA LEU A 104 -0.20 -7.09 0.09
C LEU A 104 -0.16 -5.56 0.07
N GLY A 105 -1.29 -4.94 -0.26
CA GLY A 105 -1.48 -3.50 -0.17
C GLY A 105 -1.91 -3.09 1.24
N ASP A 106 -1.11 -2.25 1.90
CA ASP A 106 -1.58 -1.53 3.09
C ASP A 106 -2.39 -0.30 2.66
N SER A 107 -3.53 -0.07 3.30
CA SER A 107 -4.50 0.95 2.88
C SER A 107 -4.06 2.39 3.07
N GLY A 108 -3.10 2.64 3.95
CA GLY A 108 -2.68 3.98 4.30
C GLY A 108 -3.58 4.68 5.31
N GLY A 109 -4.35 3.96 6.12
CA GLY A 109 -5.16 4.52 7.21
C GLY A 109 -4.38 5.41 8.17
N PHE A 110 -3.08 5.10 8.37
CA PHE A 110 -2.18 5.94 9.15
C PHE A 110 -2.09 7.39 8.62
N GLN A 111 -2.13 7.61 7.31
CA GLN A 111 -2.11 8.94 6.69
C GLN A 111 -3.37 9.74 7.02
N ILE A 112 -4.51 9.06 7.17
CA ILE A 112 -5.75 9.67 7.64
C ILE A 112 -5.56 10.15 9.08
N GLY A 113 -5.13 9.25 9.96
CA GLY A 113 -4.93 9.55 11.37
C GLY A 113 -3.92 10.67 11.64
N LYS A 114 -2.92 10.83 10.79
CA LYS A 114 -1.94 11.92 10.83
C LYS A 114 -2.40 13.21 10.15
N GLY A 115 -3.59 13.24 9.56
CA GLY A 115 -4.11 14.40 8.83
C GLY A 115 -3.42 14.68 7.49
N VAL A 116 -2.61 13.77 6.99
CA VAL A 116 -1.98 13.89 5.67
C VAL A 116 -3.01 13.75 4.56
N TRP A 117 -3.98 12.86 4.76
CA TRP A 117 -5.13 12.73 3.89
C TRP A 117 -6.33 13.42 4.51
N GLU A 118 -6.54 14.66 4.09
CA GLU A 118 -7.63 15.48 4.56
C GLU A 118 -9.00 15.01 4.04
N GLY A 119 -10.04 15.18 4.84
CA GLY A 119 -11.43 14.92 4.49
C GLY A 119 -12.29 14.70 5.71
N ASP A 120 -13.60 14.86 5.58
CA ASP A 120 -14.55 14.36 6.55
C ASP A 120 -14.81 12.88 6.27
N TRP A 121 -14.17 12.02 7.07
CA TRP A 121 -14.24 10.57 6.89
C TRP A 121 -15.54 9.97 7.42
N LYS A 122 -16.32 10.75 8.19
CA LYS A 122 -17.67 10.37 8.67
C LYS A 122 -18.75 10.68 7.64
N ASP A 123 -18.47 11.55 6.68
CA ASP A 123 -19.38 11.83 5.58
C ASP A 123 -19.07 10.92 4.37
N PRO A 124 -19.98 10.01 3.99
CA PRO A 124 -19.80 9.16 2.82
C PRO A 124 -19.68 9.96 1.51
N ASN A 125 -20.20 11.19 1.47
CA ASN A 125 -20.24 12.05 0.30
C ASN A 125 -19.14 13.12 0.27
N CYS A 126 -18.27 13.17 1.29
CA CYS A 126 -17.17 14.13 1.31
C CYS A 126 -16.25 13.93 0.08
N PRO A 127 -16.12 14.92 -0.82
CA PRO A 127 -15.38 14.73 -2.07
C PRO A 127 -13.91 14.38 -1.88
N LYS A 128 -13.26 14.95 -0.85
CA LYS A 128 -11.85 14.67 -0.54
C LYS A 128 -11.67 13.23 -0.06
N ALA A 129 -12.51 12.77 0.86
CA ALA A 129 -12.48 11.41 1.38
C ALA A 129 -12.83 10.39 0.28
N GLN A 130 -13.87 10.67 -0.50
CA GLN A 130 -14.30 9.81 -1.60
C GLN A 130 -13.21 9.64 -2.68
N LYS A 131 -12.54 10.73 -3.05
CA LYS A 131 -11.40 10.68 -3.99
C LYS A 131 -10.29 9.76 -3.48
N LYS A 132 -10.03 9.75 -2.17
CA LYS A 132 -9.01 8.86 -1.58
C LYS A 132 -9.50 7.42 -1.52
N ARG A 133 -10.75 7.18 -1.09
CA ARG A 133 -11.37 5.83 -1.11
C ARG A 133 -11.26 5.19 -2.50
N ASP A 134 -11.67 5.94 -3.53
CA ASP A 134 -11.62 5.48 -4.92
C ASP A 134 -10.18 5.26 -5.39
N GLY A 135 -9.30 6.22 -5.14
CA GLY A 135 -7.90 6.12 -5.56
C GLY A 135 -7.17 4.91 -4.98
N VAL A 136 -7.35 4.65 -3.67
CA VAL A 136 -6.74 3.49 -3.01
C VAL A 136 -7.34 2.19 -3.53
N LEU A 137 -8.67 2.12 -3.67
CA LEU A 137 -9.36 0.94 -4.21
C LEU A 137 -8.88 0.60 -5.62
N ARG A 138 -8.84 1.58 -6.53
CA ARG A 138 -8.38 1.37 -7.92
C ARG A 138 -6.93 0.96 -7.99
N TRP A 139 -6.09 1.56 -7.16
CA TRP A 139 -4.68 1.21 -7.07
C TRP A 139 -4.48 -0.23 -6.58
N MET A 140 -5.25 -0.66 -5.56
CA MET A 140 -5.20 -2.04 -5.07
C MET A 140 -5.73 -3.03 -6.11
N ASP A 141 -6.88 -2.78 -6.70
CA ASP A 141 -7.44 -3.64 -7.75
C ASP A 141 -6.48 -3.76 -8.96
N ALA A 142 -5.74 -2.70 -9.27
CA ALA A 142 -4.80 -2.71 -10.39
C ALA A 142 -3.51 -3.49 -10.08
N TYR A 143 -3.00 -3.42 -8.85
CA TYR A 143 -1.62 -3.85 -8.59
C TYR A 143 -1.44 -4.85 -7.45
N MET A 144 -2.41 -5.05 -6.55
CA MET A 144 -2.27 -5.90 -5.38
C MET A 144 -2.93 -7.26 -5.58
N ASP A 145 -2.40 -8.30 -4.94
CA ASP A 145 -3.06 -9.60 -4.85
C ASP A 145 -4.02 -9.62 -3.65
N TYR A 146 -3.58 -9.04 -2.54
CA TYR A 146 -4.38 -8.80 -1.33
C TYR A 146 -4.29 -7.33 -0.93
N GLY A 147 -5.33 -6.81 -0.30
CA GLY A 147 -5.36 -5.44 0.20
C GLY A 147 -6.04 -5.36 1.55
N MET A 148 -5.50 -4.58 2.46
CA MET A 148 -6.20 -4.21 3.68
C MET A 148 -7.27 -3.18 3.35
N ILE A 149 -8.47 -3.32 3.90
CA ILE A 149 -9.50 -2.30 3.77
C ILE A 149 -9.01 -0.96 4.33
N LEU A 150 -9.56 0.14 3.83
CA LEU A 150 -9.19 1.47 4.31
C LEU A 150 -9.86 1.73 5.67
N ASP A 151 -9.15 1.40 6.71
CA ASP A 151 -9.58 1.60 8.08
C ASP A 151 -9.26 3.00 8.59
N ILE A 152 -10.03 3.44 9.58
CA ILE A 152 -9.69 4.58 10.41
C ILE A 152 -9.07 4.04 11.70
N PRO A 153 -7.78 4.30 11.97
CA PRO A 153 -7.11 3.70 13.11
C PRO A 153 -7.74 4.12 14.44
N ALA A 154 -8.03 3.17 15.32
CA ALA A 154 -8.69 3.42 16.61
C ALA A 154 -7.93 4.42 17.51
N TRP A 155 -6.59 4.48 17.41
CA TRP A 155 -5.77 5.42 18.17
C TRP A 155 -6.07 6.91 17.86
N VAL A 156 -6.71 7.20 16.73
CA VAL A 156 -7.11 8.57 16.34
C VAL A 156 -7.99 9.20 17.42
N ALA A 157 -8.94 8.43 17.96
CA ALA A 157 -9.85 8.91 18.99
C ALA A 157 -9.16 9.27 20.31
N ARG A 158 -7.98 8.70 20.58
CA ARG A 158 -7.19 8.96 21.79
C ARG A 158 -6.13 10.04 21.62
N SER A 159 -5.84 10.42 20.38
CA SER A 159 -4.85 11.42 20.05
C SER A 159 -5.52 12.78 19.81
N PRO A 160 -5.26 13.81 20.60
CA PRO A 160 -5.81 15.15 20.35
C PRO A 160 -5.50 15.65 18.94
N ALA A 161 -4.31 15.35 18.42
CA ALA A 161 -3.92 15.70 17.06
C ALA A 161 -4.70 14.90 16.02
N GLY A 162 -4.89 13.59 16.25
CA GLY A 162 -5.68 12.71 15.38
C GLY A 162 -7.14 13.12 15.35
N ALA A 163 -7.75 13.31 16.51
CA ALA A 163 -9.14 13.79 16.63
C ALA A 163 -9.35 15.13 15.92
N LYS A 164 -8.41 16.07 16.09
CA LYS A 164 -8.44 17.37 15.39
C LYS A 164 -8.33 17.20 13.87
N ALA A 165 -7.48 16.31 13.40
CA ALA A 165 -7.24 16.09 11.96
C ALA A 165 -8.41 15.40 11.25
N THR A 166 -9.11 14.50 11.94
CA THR A 166 -10.13 13.62 11.35
C THR A 166 -11.56 13.98 11.77
N GLY A 167 -11.74 14.77 12.84
CA GLY A 167 -13.05 15.00 13.46
C GLY A 167 -13.60 13.76 14.19
N ILE A 168 -12.78 12.74 14.44
CA ILE A 168 -13.15 11.49 15.10
C ILE A 168 -12.61 11.51 16.53
N SER A 169 -13.51 11.41 17.50
CA SER A 169 -13.20 11.57 18.93
C SER A 169 -13.53 10.34 19.78
N THR A 170 -14.19 9.34 19.21
CA THR A 170 -14.53 8.09 19.88
C THR A 170 -14.16 6.87 19.03
N TYR A 171 -14.00 5.72 19.70
CA TYR A 171 -13.79 4.45 19.03
C TYR A 171 -14.95 4.13 18.07
N GLN A 172 -16.19 4.31 18.53
CA GLN A 172 -17.39 4.04 17.73
C GLN A 172 -17.45 4.91 16.46
N GLU A 173 -17.00 6.16 16.54
CA GLU A 173 -16.89 7.02 15.35
C GLU A 173 -15.83 6.48 14.37
N ALA A 174 -14.70 5.95 14.86
CA ALA A 174 -13.68 5.34 14.01
C ALA A 174 -14.21 4.07 13.31
N VAL A 175 -14.92 3.22 14.03
CA VAL A 175 -15.58 2.01 13.48
C VAL A 175 -16.62 2.42 12.43
N ALA A 176 -17.48 3.38 12.72
CA ALA A 176 -18.50 3.87 11.78
C ALA A 176 -17.86 4.43 10.50
N ALA A 177 -16.79 5.20 10.62
CA ALA A 177 -16.08 5.74 9.47
C ALA A 177 -15.36 4.64 8.65
N THR A 178 -14.80 3.63 9.32
CA THR A 178 -14.25 2.43 8.67
C THR A 178 -15.33 1.67 7.91
N ARG A 179 -16.53 1.52 8.49
CA ARG A 179 -17.68 0.89 7.82
C ARG A 179 -18.06 1.63 6.54
N ILE A 180 -18.09 2.97 6.54
CA ILE A 180 -18.34 3.78 5.33
C ILE A 180 -17.32 3.44 4.22
N ASN A 181 -16.04 3.34 4.58
CA ASN A 181 -14.98 2.98 3.62
C ASN A 181 -15.17 1.55 3.09
N ASN A 182 -15.52 0.61 3.97
CA ASN A 182 -15.76 -0.79 3.61
C ASN A 182 -16.96 -0.93 2.68
N ASP A 183 -18.09 -0.29 3.01
CA ASP A 183 -19.30 -0.31 2.18
C ASP A 183 -19.03 0.26 0.78
N TYR A 184 -18.26 1.35 0.71
CA TYR A 184 -17.82 1.90 -0.57
C TYR A 184 -17.01 0.88 -1.36
N TRP A 185 -16.03 0.22 -0.76
CA TRP A 185 -15.17 -0.74 -1.45
C TRP A 185 -15.94 -2.00 -1.86
N MET A 186 -16.80 -2.53 -1.00
CA MET A 186 -17.64 -3.68 -1.33
C MET A 186 -18.54 -3.43 -2.53
N LYS A 187 -19.02 -2.19 -2.67
CA LYS A 187 -19.85 -1.77 -3.80
C LYS A 187 -19.08 -1.55 -5.10
N HIS A 188 -17.83 -1.09 -5.02
CA HIS A 188 -17.08 -0.59 -6.18
C HIS A 188 -15.86 -1.45 -6.57
N ARG A 189 -15.48 -2.46 -5.79
CA ARG A 189 -14.37 -3.37 -6.10
C ARG A 189 -14.64 -4.15 -7.38
N THR A 190 -13.58 -4.45 -8.12
CA THR A 190 -13.65 -5.30 -9.33
C THR A 190 -13.53 -6.79 -9.01
N GLY A 191 -12.98 -7.15 -7.84
CA GLY A 191 -12.67 -8.52 -7.44
C GLY A 191 -11.28 -8.97 -7.89
N ALA A 192 -10.47 -8.12 -8.51
CA ALA A 192 -9.10 -8.44 -8.88
C ALA A 192 -8.19 -8.56 -7.64
N CYS A 193 -8.36 -7.65 -6.67
CA CYS A 193 -7.72 -7.71 -5.36
C CYS A 193 -8.64 -8.41 -4.34
N LYS A 194 -8.07 -9.27 -3.50
CA LYS A 194 -8.78 -9.88 -2.36
C LYS A 194 -8.59 -9.00 -1.13
N PHE A 195 -9.67 -8.55 -0.51
CA PHE A 195 -9.58 -7.65 0.63
C PHE A 195 -9.61 -8.40 1.97
N LEU A 196 -8.74 -7.94 2.86
CA LEU A 196 -8.63 -8.40 4.25
C LEU A 196 -9.24 -7.33 5.15
N ASN A 197 -10.06 -7.76 6.09
CA ASN A 197 -10.59 -6.87 7.12
C ASN A 197 -9.50 -6.54 8.15
N VAL A 198 -9.59 -5.35 8.74
CA VAL A 198 -8.69 -4.91 9.80
C VAL A 198 -9.45 -4.93 11.11
N LEU A 199 -9.06 -5.82 12.02
CA LEU A 199 -9.61 -5.87 13.37
C LEU A 199 -8.90 -4.84 14.23
N GLN A 200 -9.65 -4.01 14.90
CA GLN A 200 -9.17 -3.02 15.84
C GLN A 200 -10.04 -3.04 17.08
N GLY A 201 -9.47 -2.73 18.21
CA GLY A 201 -10.18 -2.67 19.47
C GLY A 201 -9.25 -2.41 20.64
N GLU A 202 -9.85 -2.09 21.78
CA GLU A 202 -9.15 -1.87 23.06
C GLU A 202 -9.23 -3.10 23.96
N ASN A 203 -10.19 -3.98 23.69
CA ASN A 203 -10.47 -5.17 24.45
C ASN A 203 -11.19 -6.20 23.54
N HIS A 204 -11.45 -7.40 24.06
CA HIS A 204 -12.09 -8.47 23.29
C HIS A 204 -13.52 -8.13 22.82
N ALA A 205 -14.27 -7.37 23.62
CA ALA A 205 -15.64 -6.99 23.24
C ALA A 205 -15.66 -6.07 21.99
N ASP A 206 -14.64 -5.23 21.83
CA ASP A 206 -14.53 -4.37 20.64
C ASP A 206 -14.26 -5.17 19.36
N ALA A 207 -13.75 -6.38 19.48
CA ALA A 207 -13.48 -7.26 18.33
C ALA A 207 -14.72 -8.03 17.86
N ASP A 208 -15.77 -8.08 18.68
CA ASP A 208 -17.04 -8.77 18.39
C ASP A 208 -18.06 -7.86 17.69
N ASP A 209 -17.84 -6.53 17.69
CA ASP A 209 -18.66 -5.52 17.02
C ASP A 209 -18.23 -5.33 15.52
#